data_7cff0e056a21cb60fe803a646ebfe4c9
#
_entry.id   7cff0e056a21cb60fe803a646ebfe4c9
#
_cell.length_a   1.000
_cell.length_b   1.000
_cell.length_c   1.000
_cell.angle_alpha   90.00
_cell.angle_beta   90.00
_cell.angle_gamma   90.00
#
_symmetry.space_group_name_H-M   'P 1'
#
loop_
_entity.id
_entity.type
_entity.pdbx_description
1 polymer ?
#
loop_
_entity_poly.entity_id
_entity_poly.type
_entity_poly.pdbx_seq_one_letter_code
_entity_poly.pdbx_strand_id
1 'polypeptide(L)'
;IAAMIGADLPVRPRKRIVYVFDCRDKPERAPLTIDPTGVWCRPEGATFIGGISPAESEDPDCTDFEIDYKLYEDVVWPTLAQRIPAFEALKLVRAWVGHYDYNTLDQNAILGPHPEVGNFYFANGFSGHGLQQSPAVGRAIAELIAYGEYRSLDLRRFGYERVAKNLP
;
A
#
# COMPACT_ATOMS: atom_id res chain seq x y z
N ILE A 1 -19.01 0.68 3.75
CA ILE A 1 -19.34 0.96 5.17
C ILE A 1 -19.50 2.47 5.38
N ALA A 2 -18.49 3.30 5.03
CA ALA A 2 -18.57 4.76 5.21
C ALA A 2 -19.82 5.37 4.56
N ALA A 3 -20.14 4.97 3.33
CA ALA A 3 -21.35 5.42 2.64
C ALA A 3 -22.67 5.07 3.37
N MET A 4 -22.67 4.06 4.24
CA MET A 4 -23.88 3.69 5.04
C MET A 4 -24.21 4.73 6.10
N ILE A 5 -23.25 5.55 6.50
CA ILE A 5 -23.43 6.67 7.44
C ILE A 5 -23.37 8.03 6.74
N GLY A 6 -23.42 8.05 5.39
CA GLY A 6 -23.35 9.29 4.62
C GLY A 6 -21.97 9.90 4.47
N ALA A 7 -20.91 9.22 4.91
CA ALA A 7 -19.54 9.70 4.74
C ALA A 7 -19.02 9.34 3.34
N ASP A 8 -18.63 10.36 2.58
CA ASP A 8 -17.93 10.17 1.31
C ASP A 8 -16.41 10.15 1.55
N LEU A 9 -15.76 9.14 1.01
CA LEU A 9 -14.32 8.95 1.14
C LEU A 9 -13.65 8.92 -0.24
N PRO A 10 -12.58 9.67 -0.45
CA PRO A 10 -11.79 9.61 -1.69
C PRO A 10 -10.87 8.38 -1.68
N VAL A 11 -11.39 7.23 -1.26
CA VAL A 11 -10.63 5.97 -1.15
C VAL A 11 -11.12 5.01 -2.22
N ARG A 12 -10.21 4.59 -3.08
CA ARG A 12 -10.50 3.78 -4.26
C ARG A 12 -9.60 2.52 -4.28
N PRO A 13 -10.10 1.40 -4.80
CA PRO A 13 -9.29 0.20 -4.95
C PRO A 13 -8.28 0.36 -6.09
N ARG A 14 -7.00 0.19 -5.81
CA ARG A 14 -5.92 0.19 -6.80
C ARG A 14 -5.24 -1.17 -6.81
N LYS A 15 -5.21 -1.82 -7.96
CA LYS A 15 -4.63 -3.16 -8.12
C LYS A 15 -3.10 -3.13 -7.97
N ARG A 16 -2.56 -4.05 -7.18
CA ARG A 16 -1.12 -4.27 -7.04
C ARG A 16 -0.83 -5.75 -7.22
N ILE A 17 0.08 -6.05 -8.12
CA ILE A 17 0.51 -7.42 -8.41
C ILE A 17 1.85 -7.64 -7.71
N VAL A 18 1.94 -8.72 -6.98
CA VAL A 18 3.17 -9.17 -6.34
C VAL A 18 3.61 -10.48 -7.00
N TYR A 19 4.77 -10.45 -7.61
CA TYR A 19 5.41 -11.60 -8.22
C TYR A 19 6.34 -12.25 -7.22
N VAL A 20 6.24 -13.58 -7.10
CA VAL A 20 7.12 -14.40 -6.27
C VAL A 20 8.08 -15.13 -7.20
N PHE A 21 9.35 -14.95 -7.01
CA PHE A 21 10.38 -15.51 -7.88
C PHE A 21 11.56 -16.06 -7.08
N ASP A 22 12.32 -16.91 -7.71
CA ASP A 22 13.52 -17.55 -7.16
C ASP A 22 14.68 -17.43 -8.14
N CYS A 23 15.91 -17.50 -7.64
CA CYS A 23 17.12 -17.58 -8.46
C CYS A 23 18.10 -18.59 -7.85
N ARG A 24 18.95 -19.15 -8.70
CA ARG A 24 19.95 -20.15 -8.25
C ARG A 24 20.97 -19.50 -7.32
N ASP A 25 21.54 -18.41 -7.75
CA ASP A 25 22.61 -17.70 -7.05
C ASP A 25 22.01 -16.53 -6.27
N LYS A 26 21.51 -16.83 -5.08
CA LYS A 26 20.81 -15.84 -4.24
C LYS A 26 21.77 -14.79 -3.73
N PRO A 27 21.48 -13.49 -3.93
CA PRO A 27 22.27 -12.43 -3.30
C PRO A 27 22.15 -12.52 -1.78
N GLU A 28 23.30 -12.59 -1.12
CA GLU A 28 23.36 -12.59 0.33
C GLU A 28 22.89 -11.24 0.90
N ARG A 29 22.04 -11.30 1.94
CA ARG A 29 21.56 -10.12 2.68
C ARG A 29 20.93 -9.03 1.80
N ALA A 30 20.24 -9.41 0.74
CA ALA A 30 19.56 -8.44 -0.11
C ALA A 30 18.54 -7.62 0.71
N PRO A 31 18.61 -6.29 0.72
CA PRO A 31 17.61 -5.45 1.38
C PRO A 31 16.34 -5.34 0.52
N LEU A 32 15.31 -4.68 1.07
CA LEU A 32 14.29 -4.09 0.22
C LEU A 32 14.97 -3.09 -0.73
N THR A 33 14.85 -3.35 -2.02
CA THR A 33 15.41 -2.52 -3.08
C THR A 33 14.28 -1.91 -3.87
N ILE A 34 14.33 -0.60 -4.08
CA ILE A 34 13.38 0.14 -4.92
C ILE A 34 14.19 0.85 -6.00
N ASP A 35 13.95 0.48 -7.25
CA ASP A 35 14.57 1.11 -8.41
C ASP A 35 13.94 2.49 -8.68
N PRO A 36 14.65 3.47 -9.25
CA PRO A 36 14.07 4.75 -9.67
C PRO A 36 12.87 4.64 -10.62
N THR A 37 12.72 3.53 -11.34
CA THR A 37 11.52 3.22 -12.15
C THR A 37 10.29 2.85 -11.31
N GLY A 38 10.44 2.67 -9.99
CA GLY A 38 9.39 2.18 -9.10
C GLY A 38 9.32 0.66 -8.96
N VAL A 39 10.10 -0.09 -9.74
CA VAL A 39 10.22 -1.55 -9.55
C VAL A 39 10.90 -1.83 -8.22
N TRP A 40 10.34 -2.72 -7.44
CA TRP A 40 10.87 -3.08 -6.13
C TRP A 40 11.00 -4.59 -5.97
N CYS A 41 11.91 -5.00 -5.11
CA CYS A 41 12.02 -6.38 -4.66
C CYS A 41 12.54 -6.48 -3.22
N ARG A 42 12.24 -7.58 -2.57
CA ARG A 42 12.82 -7.96 -1.28
C ARG A 42 12.85 -9.46 -1.08
N PRO A 43 13.70 -9.98 -0.20
CA PRO A 43 13.63 -11.37 0.24
C PRO A 43 12.30 -11.67 0.93
N GLU A 44 11.79 -12.88 0.68
CA GLU A 44 10.63 -13.44 1.37
C GLU A 44 10.85 -14.93 1.65
N GLY A 45 11.31 -15.25 2.86
CA GLY A 45 11.71 -16.61 3.19
C GLY A 45 12.84 -17.12 2.28
N ALA A 46 12.56 -18.21 1.57
CA ALA A 46 13.51 -18.83 0.62
C ALA A 46 13.43 -18.23 -0.80
N THR A 47 12.53 -17.32 -1.05
CA THR A 47 12.27 -16.69 -2.35
C THR A 47 12.44 -15.18 -2.27
N PHE A 48 12.10 -14.50 -3.36
CA PHE A 48 11.96 -13.05 -3.42
C PHE A 48 10.54 -12.71 -3.82
N ILE A 49 10.09 -11.53 -3.42
CA ILE A 49 8.89 -10.90 -3.95
C ILE A 49 9.24 -9.55 -4.56
N GLY A 50 8.49 -9.15 -5.55
CA GLY A 50 8.67 -7.86 -6.20
C GLY A 50 7.47 -7.47 -7.04
N GLY A 51 7.50 -6.24 -7.50
CA GLY A 51 6.43 -5.66 -8.32
C GLY A 51 6.74 -4.24 -8.71
N ILE A 52 5.75 -3.55 -9.23
CA ILE A 52 5.78 -2.13 -9.56
C ILE A 52 4.42 -1.53 -9.28
N SER A 53 4.39 -0.26 -8.86
CA SER A 53 3.17 0.54 -8.87
C SER A 53 3.09 1.30 -10.20
N PRO A 54 1.97 1.24 -10.91
CA PRO A 54 1.77 2.03 -12.12
C PRO A 54 1.90 3.53 -11.85
N ALA A 55 2.17 4.32 -12.90
CA ALA A 55 2.03 5.75 -12.82
C ALA A 55 0.57 6.12 -12.51
N GLU A 56 0.32 7.20 -11.78
CA GLU A 56 -1.03 7.56 -11.33
C GLU A 56 -2.03 7.70 -12.51
N SER A 57 -1.56 8.20 -13.66
CA SER A 57 -2.35 8.32 -14.89
C SER A 57 -2.74 6.97 -15.51
N GLU A 58 -2.07 5.88 -15.12
CA GLU A 58 -2.24 4.52 -15.64
C GLU A 58 -2.75 3.55 -14.56
N ASP A 59 -3.23 4.08 -13.43
CA ASP A 59 -3.66 3.33 -12.25
C ASP A 59 -5.17 3.49 -12.00
N PRO A 60 -6.03 2.86 -12.81
CA PRO A 60 -7.48 3.00 -12.67
C PRO A 60 -8.02 2.28 -11.43
N ASP A 61 -9.23 2.65 -11.03
CA ASP A 61 -10.00 1.87 -10.06
C ASP A 61 -10.16 0.44 -10.58
N CYS A 62 -9.84 -0.53 -9.75
CA CYS A 62 -9.84 -1.92 -10.15
C CYS A 62 -10.25 -2.83 -9.00
N THR A 63 -11.08 -3.83 -9.31
CA THR A 63 -11.58 -4.81 -8.33
C THR A 63 -11.37 -6.26 -8.77
N ASP A 64 -10.79 -6.48 -9.97
CA ASP A 64 -10.44 -7.83 -10.42
C ASP A 64 -9.16 -8.36 -9.75
N PHE A 65 -8.88 -9.63 -9.93
CA PHE A 65 -7.70 -10.33 -9.45
C PHE A 65 -6.86 -10.92 -10.59
N GLU A 66 -7.00 -10.39 -11.80
CA GLU A 66 -6.24 -10.86 -12.95
C GLU A 66 -4.77 -10.47 -12.82
N ILE A 67 -3.90 -11.43 -13.11
CA ILE A 67 -2.45 -11.25 -13.04
C ILE A 67 -1.95 -10.89 -14.43
N ASP A 68 -1.27 -9.75 -14.54
CA ASP A 68 -0.55 -9.37 -15.74
C ASP A 68 0.87 -9.95 -15.71
N TYR A 69 1.06 -11.10 -16.35
CA TYR A 69 2.36 -11.72 -16.51
C TYR A 69 3.28 -10.97 -17.48
N LYS A 70 2.68 -10.26 -18.44
CA LYS A 70 3.45 -9.46 -19.39
C LYS A 70 4.17 -8.30 -18.71
N LEU A 71 3.52 -7.67 -17.72
CA LEU A 71 4.16 -6.65 -16.88
C LEU A 71 5.42 -7.18 -16.18
N TYR A 72 5.39 -8.44 -15.73
CA TYR A 72 6.57 -9.07 -15.16
C TYR A 72 7.67 -9.27 -16.19
N GLU A 73 7.35 -9.82 -17.35
CA GLU A 73 8.30 -10.17 -18.42
C GLU A 73 8.91 -8.93 -19.06
N ASP A 74 8.12 -7.91 -19.33
CA ASP A 74 8.54 -6.73 -20.07
C ASP A 74 9.19 -5.64 -19.19
N VAL A 75 8.82 -5.57 -17.90
CA VAL A 75 9.22 -4.46 -17.02
C VAL A 75 9.91 -4.92 -15.75
N VAL A 76 9.25 -5.75 -14.93
CA VAL A 76 9.76 -6.06 -13.59
C VAL A 76 11.06 -6.86 -13.67
N TRP A 77 11.06 -7.98 -14.37
CA TRP A 77 12.24 -8.83 -14.50
C TRP A 77 13.41 -8.12 -15.16
N PRO A 78 13.30 -7.48 -16.33
CA PRO A 78 14.43 -6.79 -16.96
C PRO A 78 15.04 -5.70 -16.09
N THR A 79 14.21 -4.93 -15.37
CA THR A 79 14.70 -3.90 -14.45
C THR A 79 15.49 -4.51 -13.30
N LEU A 80 14.97 -5.58 -12.69
CA LEU A 80 15.65 -6.27 -11.61
C LEU A 80 16.98 -6.91 -12.06
N ALA A 81 17.01 -7.51 -13.25
CA ALA A 81 18.22 -8.11 -13.84
C ALA A 81 19.33 -7.08 -14.08
N GLN A 82 18.98 -5.87 -14.51
CA GLN A 82 19.95 -4.78 -14.66
C GLN A 82 20.58 -4.34 -13.33
N ARG A 83 19.83 -4.41 -12.23
CA ARG A 83 20.30 -3.98 -10.91
C ARG A 83 21.04 -5.07 -10.16
N ILE A 84 20.60 -6.29 -10.30
CA ILE A 84 21.11 -7.46 -9.56
C ILE A 84 21.45 -8.54 -10.59
N PRO A 85 22.71 -8.70 -10.97
CA PRO A 85 23.09 -9.65 -12.04
C PRO A 85 22.62 -11.08 -11.81
N ALA A 86 22.54 -11.54 -10.55
CA ALA A 86 21.99 -12.85 -10.22
C ALA A 86 20.52 -13.04 -10.64
N PHE A 87 19.80 -11.93 -10.85
CA PHE A 87 18.39 -11.94 -11.27
C PHE A 87 18.18 -12.04 -12.78
N GLU A 88 19.26 -12.12 -13.56
CA GLU A 88 19.16 -12.46 -14.99
C GLU A 88 18.51 -13.85 -15.18
N ALA A 89 18.76 -14.78 -14.26
CA ALA A 89 18.24 -16.14 -14.31
C ALA A 89 17.10 -16.37 -13.27
N LEU A 90 16.13 -15.43 -13.20
CA LEU A 90 14.97 -15.59 -12.34
C LEU A 90 14.01 -16.65 -12.86
N LYS A 91 13.39 -17.37 -11.91
CA LYS A 91 12.27 -18.24 -12.17
C LYS A 91 11.04 -17.67 -11.45
N LEU A 92 10.04 -17.25 -12.19
CA LEU A 92 8.74 -16.91 -11.62
C LEU A 92 8.10 -18.17 -11.02
N VAL A 93 7.75 -18.11 -9.74
CA VAL A 93 7.16 -19.23 -9.00
C VAL A 93 5.64 -19.10 -8.97
N ARG A 94 5.15 -17.90 -8.63
CA ARG A 94 3.72 -17.55 -8.60
C ARG A 94 3.57 -16.04 -8.57
N ALA A 95 2.33 -15.59 -8.68
CA ALA A 95 1.98 -14.20 -8.43
C ALA A 95 0.64 -14.14 -7.67
N TRP A 96 0.37 -13.00 -7.07
CA TRP A 96 -0.92 -12.70 -6.43
C TRP A 96 -1.27 -11.23 -6.56
N VAL A 97 -2.53 -10.93 -6.41
CA VAL A 97 -3.08 -9.57 -6.51
C VAL A 97 -3.62 -9.14 -5.15
N GLY A 98 -3.32 -7.90 -4.78
CA GLY A 98 -3.98 -7.20 -3.70
C GLY A 98 -4.52 -5.86 -4.19
N HIS A 99 -5.43 -5.27 -3.43
CA HIS A 99 -5.94 -3.93 -3.71
C HIS A 99 -5.52 -2.99 -2.60
N TYR A 100 -4.86 -1.90 -2.97
CA TYR A 100 -4.64 -0.79 -2.04
C TYR A 100 -5.95 -0.05 -1.80
N ASP A 101 -6.16 0.38 -0.57
CA ASP A 101 -7.15 1.37 -0.16
C ASP A 101 -6.57 2.78 -0.47
N TYR A 102 -6.54 3.13 -1.75
CA TYR A 102 -5.82 4.30 -2.24
C TYR A 102 -6.62 5.58 -1.99
N ASN A 103 -6.06 6.49 -1.21
CA ASN A 103 -6.64 7.81 -1.01
C ASN A 103 -6.25 8.73 -2.18
N THR A 104 -7.22 9.07 -3.01
CA THR A 104 -7.01 9.88 -4.22
C THR A 104 -6.83 11.37 -3.95
N LEU A 105 -7.05 11.83 -2.71
CA LEU A 105 -6.83 13.22 -2.34
C LEU A 105 -5.33 13.52 -2.18
N ASP A 106 -4.63 12.72 -1.38
CA ASP A 106 -3.25 13.00 -1.01
C ASP A 106 -2.43 11.76 -0.63
N GLN A 107 -2.95 10.56 -0.88
CA GLN A 107 -2.33 9.27 -0.54
C GLN A 107 -2.04 9.06 0.96
N ASN A 108 -2.57 9.92 1.84
CA ASN A 108 -2.42 9.78 3.28
C ASN A 108 -3.66 9.16 3.93
N ALA A 109 -3.44 8.46 5.03
CA ALA A 109 -4.51 7.81 5.78
C ALA A 109 -5.55 8.81 6.30
N ILE A 110 -6.80 8.34 6.45
CA ILE A 110 -7.89 9.05 7.10
C ILE A 110 -8.10 8.38 8.45
N LEU A 111 -7.90 9.15 9.53
CA LEU A 111 -7.85 8.62 10.89
C LEU A 111 -8.74 9.39 11.86
N GLY A 112 -9.28 8.70 12.85
CA GLY A 112 -9.99 9.33 13.97
C GLY A 112 -11.51 9.28 13.87
N PRO A 113 -12.23 9.99 14.76
CA PRO A 113 -13.67 9.90 14.85
C PRO A 113 -14.37 10.61 13.70
N HIS A 114 -15.58 10.12 13.37
CA HIS A 114 -16.48 10.87 12.53
C HIS A 114 -17.05 12.08 13.32
N PRO A 115 -17.13 13.28 12.73
CA PRO A 115 -17.52 14.48 13.47
C PRO A 115 -18.95 14.44 14.01
N GLU A 116 -19.86 13.73 13.34
CA GLU A 116 -21.29 13.71 13.69
C GLU A 116 -21.77 12.34 14.20
N VAL A 117 -21.04 11.25 13.91
CA VAL A 117 -21.41 9.88 14.31
C VAL A 117 -20.44 9.39 15.38
N GLY A 118 -20.79 9.58 16.63
CA GLY A 118 -19.90 9.45 17.79
C GLY A 118 -19.31 8.07 18.07
N ASN A 119 -19.81 7.00 17.45
CA ASN A 119 -19.29 5.64 17.57
C ASN A 119 -18.65 5.11 16.28
N PHE A 120 -18.32 5.99 15.35
CA PHE A 120 -17.67 5.64 14.10
C PHE A 120 -16.28 6.27 14.02
N TYR A 121 -15.27 5.43 13.73
CA TYR A 121 -13.86 5.83 13.59
C TYR A 121 -13.32 5.41 12.24
N PHE A 122 -12.53 6.27 11.63
CA PHE A 122 -11.80 6.00 10.41
C PHE A 122 -10.40 5.47 10.74
N ALA A 123 -9.95 4.49 9.99
CA ALA A 123 -8.56 4.01 9.92
C ALA A 123 -8.36 3.34 8.56
N ASN A 124 -8.32 4.14 7.50
CA ASN A 124 -8.30 3.67 6.12
C ASN A 124 -7.59 4.66 5.18
N GLY A 125 -7.46 4.31 3.90
CA GLY A 125 -6.84 5.16 2.90
C GLY A 125 -5.32 5.21 2.99
N PHE A 126 -4.68 4.12 3.41
CA PHE A 126 -3.24 4.05 3.65
C PHE A 126 -2.39 4.02 2.38
N SER A 127 -2.98 3.83 1.23
CA SER A 127 -2.32 3.89 -0.09
C SER A 127 -1.05 3.03 -0.20
N GLY A 128 -1.06 1.86 0.48
CA GLY A 128 0.07 0.91 0.49
C GLY A 128 1.04 1.06 1.66
N HIS A 129 0.87 2.05 2.54
CA HIS A 129 1.77 2.30 3.68
C HIS A 129 1.22 1.78 5.03
N GLY A 130 0.10 1.07 5.01
CA GLY A 130 -0.61 0.65 6.23
C GLY A 130 0.20 -0.28 7.13
N LEU A 131 1.01 -1.19 6.57
CA LEU A 131 1.77 -2.14 7.38
C LEU A 131 2.72 -1.42 8.35
N GLN A 132 3.56 -0.53 7.86
CA GLN A 132 4.53 0.20 8.68
C GLN A 132 3.89 1.25 9.58
N GLN A 133 2.70 1.75 9.24
CA GLN A 133 1.99 2.75 10.04
C GLN A 133 1.08 2.13 11.10
N SER A 134 0.69 0.86 10.95
CA SER A 134 -0.31 0.19 11.78
C SER A 134 -0.04 0.22 13.29
N PRO A 135 1.20 0.11 13.82
CA PRO A 135 1.43 0.16 15.26
C PRO A 135 1.09 1.53 15.86
N ALA A 136 1.48 2.61 15.17
CA ALA A 136 1.19 3.98 15.61
C ALA A 136 -0.30 4.31 15.50
N VAL A 137 -0.92 3.93 14.37
CA VAL A 137 -2.35 4.14 14.13
C VAL A 137 -3.20 3.35 15.13
N GLY A 138 -2.90 2.07 15.34
CA GLY A 138 -3.63 1.23 16.29
C GLY A 138 -3.58 1.81 17.70
N ARG A 139 -2.42 2.29 18.14
CA ARG A 139 -2.27 2.98 19.42
C ARG A 139 -3.10 4.25 19.49
N ALA A 140 -3.03 5.11 18.48
CA ALA A 140 -3.74 6.38 18.44
C ALA A 140 -5.27 6.18 18.46
N ILE A 141 -5.80 5.23 17.69
CA ILE A 141 -7.23 4.91 17.70
C ILE A 141 -7.66 4.33 19.06
N ALA A 142 -6.84 3.47 19.68
CA ALA A 142 -7.13 2.96 21.02
C ALA A 142 -7.16 4.08 22.07
N GLU A 143 -6.28 5.07 21.99
CA GLU A 143 -6.28 6.25 22.87
C GLU A 143 -7.55 7.08 22.68
N LEU A 144 -7.97 7.32 21.45
CA LEU A 144 -9.23 8.03 21.16
C LEU A 144 -10.46 7.31 21.73
N ILE A 145 -10.52 5.99 21.58
CA ILE A 145 -11.66 5.20 22.10
C ILE A 145 -11.64 5.18 23.63
N ALA A 146 -10.48 5.00 24.25
CA ALA A 146 -10.36 4.83 25.69
C ALA A 146 -10.39 6.16 26.47
N TYR A 147 -9.86 7.22 25.90
CA TYR A 147 -9.64 8.49 26.60
C TYR A 147 -10.31 9.70 25.94
N GLY A 148 -10.82 9.57 24.71
CA GLY A 148 -11.39 10.66 23.95
C GLY A 148 -10.35 11.61 23.32
N GLU A 149 -9.06 11.31 23.46
CA GLU A 149 -7.98 12.18 22.99
C GLU A 149 -6.74 11.39 22.58
N TYR A 150 -5.93 11.97 21.70
CA TYR A 150 -4.57 11.48 21.46
C TYR A 150 -3.65 11.81 22.63
N ARG A 151 -2.85 10.86 23.10
CA ARG A 151 -1.94 11.03 24.22
C ARG A 151 -0.47 10.91 23.84
N SER A 152 -0.14 9.97 22.96
CA SER A 152 1.24 9.69 22.59
C SER A 152 1.65 10.32 21.27
N LEU A 153 0.74 10.44 20.32
CA LEU A 153 1.01 10.99 18.99
C LEU A 153 -0.26 11.71 18.48
N ASP A 154 -0.15 13.00 18.23
CA ASP A 154 -1.27 13.78 17.69
C ASP A 154 -1.44 13.54 16.18
N LEU A 155 -2.49 12.84 15.81
CA LEU A 155 -2.85 12.53 14.43
C LEU A 155 -4.06 13.32 13.92
N ARG A 156 -4.48 14.41 14.58
CA ARG A 156 -5.63 15.24 14.16
C ARG A 156 -5.52 15.75 12.75
N ARG A 157 -4.29 15.99 12.27
CA ARG A 157 -4.06 16.41 10.88
C ARG A 157 -4.53 15.40 9.82
N PHE A 158 -4.72 14.12 10.19
CA PHE A 158 -5.23 13.06 9.32
C PHE A 158 -6.73 12.83 9.49
N GLY A 159 -7.43 13.69 10.22
CA GLY A 159 -8.86 13.59 10.49
C GLY A 159 -9.73 13.72 9.24
N TYR A 160 -10.94 13.17 9.30
CA TYR A 160 -11.91 13.21 8.21
C TYR A 160 -12.30 14.65 7.80
N GLU A 161 -12.21 15.61 8.70
CA GLU A 161 -12.57 17.00 8.40
C GLU A 161 -11.75 17.61 7.24
N ARG A 162 -10.48 17.21 7.08
CA ARG A 162 -9.67 17.65 5.95
C ARG A 162 -10.20 17.13 4.62
N VAL A 163 -10.72 15.91 4.61
CA VAL A 163 -11.35 15.28 3.43
C VAL A 163 -12.62 16.05 3.06
N ALA A 164 -13.48 16.31 4.03
CA ALA A 164 -14.71 17.07 3.82
C ALA A 164 -14.46 18.51 3.30
N LYS A 165 -13.29 19.09 3.64
CA LYS A 165 -12.86 20.41 3.18
C LYS A 165 -11.99 20.36 1.91
N ASN A 166 -11.74 19.17 1.37
CA ASN A 166 -10.81 18.94 0.24
C ASN A 166 -9.40 19.53 0.48
N LEU A 167 -8.88 19.36 1.70
CA LEU A 167 -7.54 19.81 2.11
C LEU A 167 -6.60 18.62 2.14
N PRO A 168 -5.48 18.64 1.38
CA PRO A 168 -4.48 17.56 1.38
C PRO A 168 -3.65 17.51 2.67
#